data_c157d400921147575500c8d722edff89
#
_entry.id   c157d400921147575500c8d722edff89
#
_cell.length_a   1.000
_cell.length_b   1.000
_cell.length_c   1.000
_cell.angle_alpha   90.00
_cell.angle_beta   90.00
_cell.angle_gamma   90.00
#
_symmetry.space_group_name_H-M   'P 1'
#
loop_
_entity.id
_entity.type
_entity.pdbx_description
1 polymer ?
#
loop_
_entity_poly.entity_id
_entity_poly.type
_entity_poly.pdbx_seq_one_letter_code
_entity_poly.pdbx_strand_id
1 'polypeptide(L)'
;MRTTLFNSVLLVAGLVGAATAIPTVWVTGDSTTSIDGGKNGTQGWAQYLKYSFGSNALVNNSARAGRSSRSFTRDGRFDQIGALMKSGDWVVIEFGINDAGIPQNGSTKTTGDYLRAVCPGAGNETCTVVYGTNITEVVQTYPTYVKAASQKFLDLGAAGVIISERLPTNVWESGSYSYTPTIYSYYNQLLTTELGGPSSHVYYVQHGSYAAQAQKLLGADIVNANYPMDHTHSSPFLADVHSQAFVLGLKCGTSPLGNLIVNATARIETALGPCLTANATIPI
;
A
#
# COMPACT_ATOMS: atom_id res chain seq x y z
N MET A 1 34.06 -4.33 73.32
CA MET A 1 33.64 -3.58 72.15
C MET A 1 33.88 -4.44 70.93
N ARG A 2 32.77 -4.96 70.30
CA ARG A 2 32.84 -5.71 69.03
C ARG A 2 32.21 -4.82 67.94
N THR A 3 33.08 -4.39 67.05
CA THR A 3 32.66 -3.56 65.89
C THR A 3 32.19 -4.48 64.77
N THR A 4 30.90 -4.44 64.37
CA THR A 4 30.31 -5.16 63.25
C THR A 4 30.43 -4.26 62.02
N LEU A 5 31.20 -4.69 61.02
CA LEU A 5 31.28 -4.08 59.70
C LEU A 5 30.08 -4.57 58.85
N PHE A 6 29.21 -3.66 58.42
CA PHE A 6 28.18 -3.91 57.43
C PHE A 6 28.78 -3.73 56.04
N ASN A 7 28.89 -4.82 55.27
CA ASN A 7 29.20 -4.77 53.85
C ASN A 7 27.90 -4.48 53.05
N SER A 8 27.83 -3.28 52.49
CA SER A 8 26.75 -2.92 51.52
C SER A 8 27.13 -3.43 50.13
N VAL A 9 26.45 -4.41 49.65
CA VAL A 9 26.54 -4.87 48.24
C VAL A 9 25.67 -3.96 47.37
N LEU A 10 26.32 -3.14 46.56
CA LEU A 10 25.63 -2.36 45.50
C LEU A 10 25.26 -3.29 44.35
N LEU A 11 23.99 -3.57 44.19
CA LEU A 11 23.46 -4.23 42.96
C LEU A 11 23.40 -3.18 41.86
N VAL A 12 24.30 -3.24 40.90
CA VAL A 12 24.19 -2.48 39.64
C VAL A 12 23.28 -3.25 38.72
N ALA A 13 21.99 -2.87 38.63
CA ALA A 13 21.08 -3.34 37.62
C ALA A 13 21.48 -2.74 36.29
N GLY A 14 22.17 -3.52 35.45
CA GLY A 14 22.46 -3.17 34.07
C GLY A 14 21.16 -3.12 33.28
N LEU A 15 20.76 -1.95 32.82
CA LEU A 15 19.73 -1.78 31.81
C LEU A 15 20.24 -2.39 30.47
N VAL A 16 19.94 -3.65 30.26
CA VAL A 16 20.08 -4.25 28.91
C VAL A 16 18.98 -3.62 28.05
N GLY A 17 19.31 -2.58 27.28
CA GLY A 17 18.45 -2.04 26.29
C GLY A 17 18.12 -3.15 25.29
N ALA A 18 16.87 -3.59 25.24
CA ALA A 18 16.41 -4.51 24.20
C ALA A 18 16.67 -3.85 22.85
N ALA A 19 17.57 -4.43 22.04
CA ALA A 19 17.73 -4.00 20.65
C ALA A 19 16.38 -4.16 19.97
N THR A 20 15.78 -3.07 19.53
CA THR A 20 14.53 -3.10 18.77
C THR A 20 14.79 -3.85 17.47
N ALA A 21 14.04 -4.93 17.23
CA ALA A 21 14.18 -5.69 16.00
C ALA A 21 13.87 -4.77 14.80
N ILE A 22 14.63 -4.92 13.72
CA ILE A 22 14.38 -4.19 12.48
C ILE A 22 12.99 -4.59 11.97
N PRO A 23 12.05 -3.65 11.80
CA PRO A 23 10.69 -3.98 11.35
C PRO A 23 10.67 -4.39 9.88
N THR A 24 9.68 -5.20 9.51
CA THR A 24 9.36 -5.50 8.13
C THR A 24 8.20 -4.62 7.66
N VAL A 25 8.32 -4.04 6.48
CA VAL A 25 7.24 -3.37 5.75
C VAL A 25 6.66 -4.38 4.75
N TRP A 26 5.48 -4.90 5.07
CA TRP A 26 4.73 -5.80 4.22
C TRP A 26 3.90 -5.00 3.22
N VAL A 27 4.17 -5.18 1.92
CA VAL A 27 3.44 -4.44 0.88
C VAL A 27 2.49 -5.38 0.15
N THR A 28 1.19 -5.04 0.17
CA THR A 28 0.13 -5.74 -0.53
C THR A 28 -0.36 -4.91 -1.71
N GLY A 29 -0.85 -5.57 -2.75
CA GLY A 29 -1.31 -4.87 -3.94
C GLY A 29 -1.47 -5.79 -5.14
N ASP A 30 -1.64 -5.17 -6.29
CA ASP A 30 -1.83 -5.82 -7.57
C ASP A 30 -0.56 -5.82 -8.45
N SER A 31 -0.71 -5.83 -9.78
CA SER A 31 0.41 -5.82 -10.72
C SER A 31 1.20 -4.52 -10.72
N THR A 32 0.57 -3.39 -10.38
CA THR A 32 1.28 -2.10 -10.30
C THR A 32 2.24 -2.04 -9.11
N THR A 33 2.06 -2.93 -8.15
CA THR A 33 2.84 -3.05 -6.91
C THR A 33 3.80 -4.25 -6.93
N SER A 34 3.45 -5.36 -7.62
CA SER A 34 4.17 -6.63 -7.55
C SER A 34 5.52 -6.61 -8.28
N ILE A 35 6.42 -7.54 -7.90
CA ILE A 35 7.78 -7.64 -8.45
C ILE A 35 7.78 -7.72 -9.98
N ASP A 36 6.94 -8.59 -10.54
CA ASP A 36 6.91 -8.87 -11.98
C ASP A 36 5.95 -7.94 -12.76
N GLY A 37 5.35 -6.96 -12.11
CA GLY A 37 4.39 -6.05 -12.74
C GLY A 37 3.27 -6.78 -13.47
N GLY A 38 2.97 -6.38 -14.71
CA GLY A 38 2.10 -7.06 -15.66
C GLY A 38 2.80 -8.12 -16.50
N LYS A 39 4.06 -8.46 -16.21
CA LYS A 39 4.99 -9.30 -17.00
C LYS A 39 5.68 -8.52 -18.14
N ASN A 40 6.39 -9.26 -19.01
CA ASN A 40 7.04 -8.73 -20.22
C ASN A 40 7.93 -7.50 -19.98
N GLY A 41 8.72 -7.52 -18.91
CA GLY A 41 9.67 -6.46 -18.58
C GLY A 41 9.08 -5.29 -17.79
N THR A 42 7.80 -5.34 -17.45
CA THR A 42 7.19 -4.38 -16.52
C THR A 42 7.48 -4.75 -15.06
N GLN A 43 7.45 -3.78 -14.16
CA GLN A 43 7.65 -3.98 -12.73
C GLN A 43 6.68 -3.12 -11.91
N GLY A 44 6.35 -3.59 -10.72
CA GLY A 44 5.60 -2.79 -9.77
C GLY A 44 6.52 -1.99 -8.85
N TRP A 45 6.01 -0.89 -8.34
CA TRP A 45 6.77 0.10 -7.59
C TRP A 45 7.40 -0.43 -6.29
N ALA A 46 6.75 -1.36 -5.60
CA ALA A 46 7.25 -1.83 -4.31
C ALA A 46 8.56 -2.64 -4.41
N GLN A 47 8.96 -3.06 -5.63
CA GLN A 47 10.25 -3.66 -5.90
C GLN A 47 11.42 -2.75 -5.49
N TYR A 48 11.23 -1.44 -5.59
CA TYR A 48 12.26 -0.42 -5.35
C TYR A 48 12.23 0.16 -3.94
N LEU A 49 11.14 -0.03 -3.20
CA LEU A 49 10.92 0.57 -1.88
C LEU A 49 12.04 0.23 -0.86
N LYS A 50 12.63 -0.94 -0.97
CA LYS A 50 13.74 -1.39 -0.11
C LYS A 50 14.95 -0.43 -0.12
N TYR A 51 15.20 0.25 -1.24
CA TYR A 51 16.32 1.18 -1.35
C TYR A 51 16.09 2.47 -0.54
N SER A 52 14.83 2.84 -0.33
CA SER A 52 14.48 4.01 0.47
C SER A 52 14.56 3.76 1.97
N PHE A 53 14.43 2.52 2.43
CA PHE A 53 14.56 2.16 3.85
C PHE A 53 15.98 1.69 4.21
N GLY A 54 16.77 1.19 3.27
CA GLY A 54 18.11 0.67 3.51
C GLY A 54 18.12 -0.40 4.61
N SER A 55 18.90 -0.18 5.67
CA SER A 55 18.97 -1.08 6.83
C SER A 55 17.93 -0.78 7.93
N ASN A 56 17.14 0.29 7.81
CA ASN A 56 16.20 0.71 8.85
C ASN A 56 14.91 -0.11 8.88
N ALA A 57 14.54 -0.71 7.74
CA ALA A 57 13.43 -1.65 7.65
C ALA A 57 13.67 -2.67 6.53
N LEU A 58 13.16 -3.88 6.70
CA LEU A 58 13.05 -4.86 5.62
C LEU A 58 11.79 -4.56 4.79
N VAL A 59 11.80 -4.85 3.50
CA VAL A 59 10.61 -4.75 2.66
C VAL A 59 10.25 -6.11 2.10
N ASN A 60 9.04 -6.57 2.40
CA ASN A 60 8.47 -7.78 1.83
C ASN A 60 7.34 -7.39 0.85
N ASN A 61 7.62 -7.46 -0.44
CA ASN A 61 6.63 -7.25 -1.47
C ASN A 61 5.78 -8.51 -1.67
N SER A 62 4.64 -8.57 -1.01
CA SER A 62 3.65 -9.66 -1.07
C SER A 62 2.57 -9.44 -2.13
N ALA A 63 2.64 -8.35 -2.88
CA ALA A 63 1.67 -8.02 -3.93
C ALA A 63 1.64 -9.09 -5.03
N ARG A 64 0.50 -9.21 -5.72
CA ARG A 64 0.29 -10.20 -6.77
C ARG A 64 -0.45 -9.61 -7.97
N ALA A 65 0.15 -9.78 -9.14
CA ALA A 65 -0.44 -9.34 -10.39
C ALA A 65 -1.88 -9.88 -10.56
N GLY A 66 -2.76 -9.00 -11.03
CA GLY A 66 -4.15 -9.32 -11.31
C GLY A 66 -5.02 -9.56 -10.06
N ARG A 67 -4.62 -9.12 -8.88
CA ARG A 67 -5.44 -9.22 -7.68
C ARG A 67 -6.14 -7.91 -7.38
N SER A 68 -7.39 -8.03 -6.93
CA SER A 68 -8.17 -7.00 -6.27
C SER A 68 -8.18 -7.25 -4.76
N SER A 69 -8.70 -6.34 -3.97
CA SER A 69 -8.93 -6.56 -2.54
C SER A 69 -9.78 -7.81 -2.27
N ARG A 70 -10.86 -8.03 -3.07
CA ARG A 70 -11.68 -9.24 -3.04
C ARG A 70 -10.87 -10.50 -3.31
N SER A 71 -10.18 -10.56 -4.45
CA SER A 71 -9.47 -11.78 -4.83
C SER A 71 -8.24 -12.04 -3.97
N PHE A 72 -7.59 -11.03 -3.43
CA PHE A 72 -6.49 -11.16 -2.49
C PHE A 72 -6.99 -11.76 -1.15
N THR A 73 -8.17 -11.32 -0.68
CA THR A 73 -8.84 -11.90 0.49
C THR A 73 -9.24 -13.35 0.25
N ARG A 74 -9.94 -13.64 -0.86
CA ARG A 74 -10.40 -14.99 -1.20
C ARG A 74 -9.24 -15.98 -1.34
N ASP A 75 -8.10 -15.53 -1.87
CA ASP A 75 -6.90 -16.36 -2.02
C ASP A 75 -6.13 -16.53 -0.67
N GLY A 76 -6.65 -16.04 0.46
CA GLY A 76 -6.07 -16.14 1.80
C GLY A 76 -4.75 -15.39 1.97
N ARG A 77 -4.45 -14.39 1.13
CA ARG A 77 -3.14 -13.73 1.10
C ARG A 77 -2.90 -12.80 2.28
N PHE A 78 -3.94 -12.13 2.76
CA PHE A 78 -3.84 -11.34 4.00
C PHE A 78 -3.56 -12.24 5.20
N ASP A 79 -4.14 -13.46 5.23
CA ASP A 79 -3.89 -14.46 6.29
C ASP A 79 -2.44 -14.97 6.25
N GLN A 80 -1.92 -15.23 5.05
CA GLN A 80 -0.52 -15.66 4.85
C GLN A 80 0.46 -14.61 5.40
N ILE A 81 0.20 -13.32 5.15
CA ILE A 81 1.02 -12.23 5.70
C ILE A 81 0.89 -12.19 7.22
N GLY A 82 -0.34 -12.24 7.75
CA GLY A 82 -0.60 -12.23 9.19
C GLY A 82 0.08 -13.37 9.95
N ALA A 83 0.23 -14.54 9.31
CA ALA A 83 0.96 -15.67 9.90
C ALA A 83 2.49 -15.48 9.97
N LEU A 84 3.05 -14.56 9.18
CA LEU A 84 4.49 -14.31 9.08
C LEU A 84 4.94 -13.02 9.76
N MET A 85 4.03 -12.03 9.86
CA MET A 85 4.35 -10.74 10.46
C MET A 85 4.60 -10.83 11.95
N LYS A 86 5.34 -9.87 12.45
CA LYS A 86 5.64 -9.72 13.88
C LYS A 86 5.05 -8.40 14.41
N SER A 87 4.80 -8.36 15.70
CA SER A 87 4.46 -7.09 16.35
C SER A 87 5.55 -6.05 16.10
N GLY A 88 5.15 -4.84 15.73
CA GLY A 88 6.06 -3.77 15.32
C GLY A 88 6.34 -3.69 13.82
N ASP A 89 5.88 -4.66 13.02
CA ASP A 89 5.93 -4.59 11.56
C ASP A 89 4.92 -3.56 11.01
N TRP A 90 5.12 -3.14 9.78
CA TRP A 90 4.22 -2.22 9.05
C TRP A 90 3.53 -2.94 7.90
N VAL A 91 2.32 -2.51 7.55
CA VAL A 91 1.61 -3.03 6.39
C VAL A 91 1.18 -1.90 5.47
N VAL A 92 1.43 -2.03 4.17
CA VAL A 92 0.93 -1.14 3.11
C VAL A 92 -0.11 -1.89 2.30
N ILE A 93 -1.30 -1.30 2.15
CA ILE A 93 -2.42 -1.86 1.38
C ILE A 93 -2.71 -0.93 0.21
N GLU A 94 -2.51 -1.41 -1.03
CA GLU A 94 -2.73 -0.65 -2.25
C GLU A 94 -3.46 -1.49 -3.30
N PHE A 95 -4.75 -1.22 -3.49
CA PHE A 95 -5.61 -1.86 -4.48
C PHE A 95 -6.50 -0.81 -5.17
N GLY A 96 -7.30 -1.22 -6.15
CA GLY A 96 -8.28 -0.37 -6.85
C GLY A 96 -8.19 -0.45 -8.38
N ILE A 97 -7.14 -1.08 -8.97
CA ILE A 97 -7.06 -1.30 -10.43
C ILE A 97 -8.00 -2.44 -10.83
N ASN A 98 -7.90 -3.59 -10.16
CA ASN A 98 -8.68 -4.78 -10.48
C ASN A 98 -10.01 -4.88 -9.72
N ASP A 99 -10.27 -3.96 -8.82
CA ASP A 99 -11.49 -3.90 -8.01
C ASP A 99 -12.65 -3.29 -8.80
N ALA A 100 -12.33 -2.53 -9.86
CA ALA A 100 -13.31 -1.84 -10.68
C ALA A 100 -14.23 -2.80 -11.44
N GLY A 101 -15.43 -2.31 -11.75
CA GLY A 101 -16.47 -3.07 -12.42
C GLY A 101 -17.55 -3.56 -11.47
N ILE A 102 -18.39 -4.47 -11.99
CA ILE A 102 -19.49 -5.08 -11.24
C ILE A 102 -19.26 -6.60 -11.21
N PRO A 103 -19.39 -7.26 -10.05
CA PRO A 103 -19.29 -8.71 -9.96
C PRO A 103 -20.32 -9.39 -10.88
N GLN A 104 -19.89 -10.43 -11.61
CA GLN A 104 -20.71 -11.08 -12.63
C GLN A 104 -20.86 -12.58 -12.38
N ASN A 105 -22.07 -13.09 -12.60
CA ASN A 105 -22.30 -14.53 -12.61
C ASN A 105 -21.54 -15.20 -13.77
N GLY A 106 -21.12 -16.45 -13.56
CA GLY A 106 -20.42 -17.23 -14.57
C GLY A 106 -18.99 -16.75 -14.86
N SER A 107 -18.47 -15.78 -14.13
CA SER A 107 -17.09 -15.32 -14.28
C SER A 107 -16.09 -16.43 -14.00
N THR A 108 -14.94 -16.35 -14.66
CA THR A 108 -13.78 -17.22 -14.44
C THR A 108 -12.53 -16.35 -14.21
N LYS A 109 -11.38 -16.98 -14.02
CA LYS A 109 -10.09 -16.26 -13.94
C LYS A 109 -9.69 -15.58 -15.25
N THR A 110 -10.39 -15.88 -16.35
CA THR A 110 -10.05 -15.39 -17.71
C THR A 110 -11.22 -14.72 -18.44
N THR A 111 -12.41 -14.73 -17.86
CA THR A 111 -13.62 -14.15 -18.47
C THR A 111 -14.48 -13.39 -17.45
N GLY A 112 -15.38 -12.58 -17.95
CA GLY A 112 -16.28 -11.75 -17.14
C GLY A 112 -15.51 -10.71 -16.35
N ASP A 113 -15.80 -10.58 -15.05
CA ASP A 113 -15.05 -9.71 -14.12
C ASP A 113 -13.74 -10.33 -13.62
N TYR A 114 -13.31 -11.45 -14.18
CA TYR A 114 -12.12 -12.21 -13.78
C TYR A 114 -12.11 -12.61 -12.30
N LEU A 115 -13.27 -12.66 -11.68
CA LEU A 115 -13.47 -12.87 -10.23
C LEU A 115 -12.76 -11.81 -9.37
N ARG A 116 -12.74 -10.56 -9.81
CA ARG A 116 -11.97 -9.46 -9.18
C ARG A 116 -12.84 -8.30 -8.74
N ALA A 117 -13.87 -7.94 -9.53
CA ALA A 117 -14.71 -6.79 -9.21
C ALA A 117 -15.34 -6.93 -7.82
N VAL A 118 -15.37 -5.82 -7.08
CA VAL A 118 -16.01 -5.73 -5.77
C VAL A 118 -17.45 -5.27 -5.91
N CYS A 119 -18.29 -5.49 -4.90
CA CYS A 119 -19.63 -4.94 -4.89
C CYS A 119 -19.55 -3.41 -4.82
N PRO A 120 -20.32 -2.67 -5.65
CA PRO A 120 -20.38 -1.21 -5.54
C PRO A 120 -20.92 -0.76 -4.18
N GLY A 121 -20.37 0.33 -3.66
CA GLY A 121 -20.78 0.91 -2.39
C GLY A 121 -19.60 1.33 -1.53
N ALA A 122 -19.90 2.07 -0.46
CA ALA A 122 -18.92 2.57 0.50
C ALA A 122 -19.09 1.95 1.91
N GLY A 123 -20.11 1.14 2.12
CA GLY A 123 -20.46 0.53 3.40
C GLY A 123 -20.52 -0.99 3.31
N ASN A 124 -21.55 -1.55 3.93
CA ASN A 124 -21.76 -3.00 4.08
C ASN A 124 -22.60 -3.62 2.96
N GLU A 125 -22.72 -2.96 1.83
CA GLU A 125 -23.43 -3.48 0.66
C GLU A 125 -22.77 -4.77 0.18
N THR A 126 -23.59 -5.70 -0.32
CA THR A 126 -23.12 -6.98 -0.83
C THR A 126 -23.76 -7.32 -2.17
N CYS A 127 -23.02 -8.05 -2.98
CA CYS A 127 -23.48 -8.63 -4.24
C CYS A 127 -23.30 -10.15 -4.18
N THR A 128 -24.31 -10.91 -4.56
CA THR A 128 -24.18 -12.36 -4.65
C THR A 128 -23.89 -12.76 -6.08
N VAL A 129 -22.85 -13.55 -6.29
CA VAL A 129 -22.50 -14.12 -7.61
C VAL A 129 -22.34 -15.62 -7.51
N VAL A 130 -22.63 -16.29 -8.62
CA VAL A 130 -22.44 -17.74 -8.77
C VAL A 130 -21.44 -17.97 -9.91
N TYR A 131 -20.41 -18.77 -9.67
CA TYR A 131 -19.40 -19.12 -10.67
C TYR A 131 -18.88 -20.56 -10.49
N GLY A 132 -18.05 -21.01 -11.42
CA GLY A 132 -17.55 -22.40 -11.42
C GLY A 132 -18.68 -23.42 -11.40
N THR A 133 -18.53 -24.47 -10.62
CA THR A 133 -19.57 -25.50 -10.45
C THR A 133 -20.46 -25.13 -9.26
N ASN A 134 -21.33 -24.12 -9.45
CA ASN A 134 -22.28 -23.63 -8.45
C ASN A 134 -21.66 -23.06 -7.14
N ILE A 135 -20.50 -22.43 -7.24
CA ILE A 135 -19.91 -21.71 -6.09
C ILE A 135 -20.67 -20.40 -5.93
N THR A 136 -21.32 -20.21 -4.80
CA THR A 136 -21.96 -18.94 -4.43
C THR A 136 -20.99 -18.12 -3.56
N GLU A 137 -20.69 -16.90 -3.99
CA GLU A 137 -19.87 -15.94 -3.23
C GLU A 137 -20.68 -14.69 -2.92
N VAL A 138 -20.67 -14.28 -1.65
CA VAL A 138 -21.16 -12.96 -1.22
C VAL A 138 -20.00 -11.99 -1.31
N VAL A 139 -20.01 -11.16 -2.33
CA VAL A 139 -18.96 -10.17 -2.61
C VAL A 139 -19.24 -8.92 -1.79
N GLN A 140 -18.24 -8.47 -1.05
CA GLN A 140 -18.28 -7.24 -0.26
C GLN A 140 -17.87 -6.02 -1.09
N THR A 141 -18.03 -4.83 -0.52
CA THR A 141 -17.47 -3.60 -1.07
C THR A 141 -15.96 -3.55 -0.89
N TYR A 142 -15.27 -2.69 -1.66
CA TYR A 142 -13.85 -2.39 -1.48
C TYR A 142 -13.54 -1.95 -0.04
N PRO A 143 -14.27 -0.97 0.54
CA PRO A 143 -14.04 -0.56 1.91
C PRO A 143 -14.11 -1.72 2.91
N THR A 144 -15.09 -2.61 2.77
CA THR A 144 -15.24 -3.74 3.71
C THR A 144 -14.03 -4.67 3.67
N TYR A 145 -13.52 -5.02 2.48
CA TYR A 145 -12.33 -5.87 2.36
C TYR A 145 -11.08 -5.22 2.96
N VAL A 146 -10.82 -3.95 2.64
CA VAL A 146 -9.63 -3.24 3.12
C VAL A 146 -9.70 -2.98 4.62
N LYS A 147 -10.88 -2.63 5.15
CA LYS A 147 -11.11 -2.42 6.58
C LYS A 147 -10.84 -3.69 7.38
N ALA A 148 -11.39 -4.83 6.93
CA ALA A 148 -11.17 -6.12 7.59
C ALA A 148 -9.69 -6.52 7.61
N ALA A 149 -8.98 -6.31 6.49
CA ALA A 149 -7.55 -6.57 6.41
C ALA A 149 -6.74 -5.65 7.35
N SER A 150 -7.06 -4.35 7.36
CA SER A 150 -6.41 -3.36 8.22
C SER A 150 -6.57 -3.70 9.69
N GLN A 151 -7.80 -4.00 10.12
CA GLN A 151 -8.09 -4.37 11.51
C GLN A 151 -7.34 -5.65 11.91
N LYS A 152 -7.33 -6.67 11.05
CA LYS A 152 -6.56 -7.89 11.28
C LYS A 152 -5.08 -7.59 11.59
N PHE A 153 -4.42 -6.75 10.81
CA PHE A 153 -3.01 -6.43 11.02
C PHE A 153 -2.77 -5.62 12.29
N LEU A 154 -3.67 -4.70 12.62
CA LEU A 154 -3.62 -3.96 13.88
C LEU A 154 -3.76 -4.89 15.08
N ASP A 155 -4.71 -5.85 15.03
CA ASP A 155 -4.93 -6.84 16.08
C ASP A 155 -3.72 -7.78 16.27
N LEU A 156 -2.93 -8.00 15.23
CA LEU A 156 -1.66 -8.74 15.26
C LEU A 156 -0.47 -7.88 15.75
N GLY A 157 -0.70 -6.62 16.10
CA GLY A 157 0.31 -5.73 16.66
C GLY A 157 1.16 -5.01 15.62
N ALA A 158 0.64 -4.75 14.41
CA ALA A 158 1.31 -3.87 13.46
C ALA A 158 1.61 -2.50 14.09
N ALA A 159 2.81 -1.96 13.85
CA ALA A 159 3.16 -0.60 14.27
C ALA A 159 2.30 0.45 13.53
N GLY A 160 1.80 0.09 12.35
CA GLY A 160 0.81 0.86 11.62
C GLY A 160 0.43 0.22 10.30
N VAL A 161 -0.73 0.63 9.81
CA VAL A 161 -1.27 0.27 8.50
C VAL A 161 -1.31 1.53 7.63
N ILE A 162 -0.71 1.44 6.46
CA ILE A 162 -0.76 2.48 5.42
C ILE A 162 -1.84 2.07 4.41
N ILE A 163 -2.89 2.85 4.29
CA ILE A 163 -3.88 2.73 3.22
C ILE A 163 -3.43 3.65 2.11
N SER A 164 -2.93 3.07 1.03
CA SER A 164 -2.29 3.77 -0.07
C SER A 164 -3.25 3.97 -1.24
N GLU A 165 -3.22 5.16 -1.83
CA GLU A 165 -3.94 5.44 -3.07
C GLU A 165 -3.35 4.62 -4.22
N ARG A 166 -4.20 3.98 -5.03
CA ARG A 166 -3.71 3.23 -6.20
C ARG A 166 -2.96 4.13 -7.18
N LEU A 167 -1.99 3.58 -7.89
CA LEU A 167 -1.30 4.30 -8.96
C LEU A 167 -2.26 4.77 -10.07
N PRO A 168 -1.97 5.92 -10.71
CA PRO A 168 -2.62 6.29 -11.96
C PRO A 168 -2.17 5.34 -13.08
N THR A 169 -2.96 5.26 -14.12
CA THR A 169 -2.49 4.84 -15.44
C THR A 169 -1.65 5.96 -16.07
N ASN A 170 -1.19 5.79 -17.30
CA ASN A 170 -0.46 6.83 -18.02
C ASN A 170 -1.27 8.14 -18.09
N VAL A 171 -0.78 9.18 -17.42
CA VAL A 171 -1.48 10.48 -17.32
C VAL A 171 -1.37 11.34 -18.60
N TRP A 172 -0.61 10.87 -19.60
CA TRP A 172 -0.42 11.52 -20.90
C TRP A 172 -1.02 10.75 -22.08
N GLU A 173 -1.74 9.65 -21.82
CA GLU A 173 -2.28 8.77 -22.86
C GLU A 173 -3.17 9.51 -23.87
N SER A 174 -3.91 10.52 -23.43
CA SER A 174 -4.78 11.34 -24.30
C SER A 174 -4.04 12.42 -25.11
N GLY A 175 -2.70 12.49 -25.05
CA GLY A 175 -1.91 13.53 -25.67
C GLY A 175 -1.79 14.83 -24.86
N SER A 176 -2.48 14.92 -23.74
CA SER A 176 -2.37 16.01 -22.76
C SER A 176 -2.40 15.46 -21.35
N TYR A 177 -1.79 16.18 -20.40
CA TYR A 177 -1.82 15.77 -19.00
C TYR A 177 -3.27 15.72 -18.49
N SER A 178 -3.64 14.55 -17.98
CA SER A 178 -4.95 14.35 -17.35
C SER A 178 -4.81 13.40 -16.16
N TYR A 179 -5.21 13.86 -14.99
CA TYR A 179 -5.31 13.04 -13.78
C TYR A 179 -6.45 13.53 -12.90
N THR A 180 -7.27 12.60 -12.46
CA THR A 180 -8.28 12.82 -11.44
C THR A 180 -8.22 11.64 -10.46
N PRO A 181 -8.17 11.88 -9.14
CA PRO A 181 -8.29 10.85 -8.15
C PRO A 181 -9.55 10.00 -8.38
N THR A 182 -9.43 8.70 -8.18
CA THR A 182 -10.55 7.79 -8.41
C THR A 182 -11.44 7.69 -7.18
N ILE A 183 -12.59 7.02 -7.33
CA ILE A 183 -13.47 6.70 -6.18
C ILE A 183 -12.72 5.92 -5.07
N TYR A 184 -11.69 5.14 -5.43
CA TYR A 184 -10.87 4.41 -4.46
C TYR A 184 -10.02 5.34 -3.59
N SER A 185 -9.62 6.50 -4.10
CA SER A 185 -8.94 7.54 -3.29
C SER A 185 -9.88 8.04 -2.18
N TYR A 186 -11.14 8.29 -2.52
CA TYR A 186 -12.16 8.65 -1.53
C TYR A 186 -12.39 7.51 -0.51
N TYR A 187 -12.54 6.27 -0.98
CA TYR A 187 -12.71 5.12 -0.09
C TYR A 187 -11.55 4.95 0.87
N ASN A 188 -10.32 5.16 0.41
CA ASN A 188 -9.13 5.05 1.26
C ASN A 188 -9.08 6.13 2.35
N GLN A 189 -9.49 7.36 2.04
CA GLN A 189 -9.62 8.43 3.04
C GLN A 189 -10.71 8.13 4.04
N LEU A 190 -11.90 7.71 3.57
CA LEU A 190 -13.03 7.31 4.40
C LEU A 190 -12.61 6.21 5.38
N LEU A 191 -11.99 5.14 4.88
CA LEU A 191 -11.50 4.01 5.67
C LEU A 191 -10.49 4.43 6.72
N THR A 192 -9.52 5.28 6.36
CA THR A 192 -8.54 5.79 7.31
C THR A 192 -9.22 6.52 8.45
N THR A 193 -10.24 7.33 8.15
CA THR A 193 -11.02 8.06 9.15
C THR A 193 -11.84 7.11 10.02
N GLU A 194 -12.55 6.16 9.42
CA GLU A 194 -13.39 5.19 10.13
C GLU A 194 -12.61 4.25 11.05
N LEU A 195 -11.35 3.96 10.70
CA LEU A 195 -10.42 3.17 11.51
C LEU A 195 -9.71 3.99 12.59
N GLY A 196 -10.04 5.29 12.74
CA GLY A 196 -9.51 6.17 13.79
C GLY A 196 -8.25 6.95 13.39
N GLY A 197 -7.79 6.82 12.16
CA GLY A 197 -6.66 7.58 11.63
C GLY A 197 -5.35 7.37 12.39
N PRO A 198 -4.47 8.39 12.42
CA PRO A 198 -3.16 8.31 13.09
C PRO A 198 -3.23 7.93 14.58
N SER A 199 -4.31 8.28 15.29
CA SER A 199 -4.51 7.90 16.70
C SER A 199 -4.72 6.40 16.90
N SER A 200 -5.12 5.69 15.85
CA SER A 200 -5.29 4.23 15.81
C SER A 200 -4.26 3.56 14.91
N HIS A 201 -3.13 4.22 14.64
CA HIS A 201 -2.04 3.71 13.80
C HIS A 201 -2.45 3.40 12.34
N VAL A 202 -3.47 4.10 11.81
CA VAL A 202 -3.88 4.00 10.41
C VAL A 202 -3.57 5.31 9.68
N TYR A 203 -2.90 5.21 8.55
CA TYR A 203 -2.40 6.36 7.82
C TYR A 203 -2.79 6.27 6.35
N TYR A 204 -3.15 7.40 5.76
CA TYR A 204 -3.41 7.52 4.32
C TYR A 204 -2.21 8.12 3.60
N VAL A 205 -1.84 7.53 2.46
CA VAL A 205 -0.82 8.07 1.56
C VAL A 205 -1.41 8.31 0.19
N GLN A 206 -1.35 9.56 -0.29
CA GLN A 206 -1.84 10.00 -1.60
C GLN A 206 -0.90 9.55 -2.73
N HIS A 207 -0.53 8.26 -2.75
CA HIS A 207 0.49 7.73 -3.65
C HIS A 207 0.15 7.98 -5.12
N GLY A 208 -1.09 7.72 -5.53
CA GLY A 208 -1.53 7.94 -6.91
C GLY A 208 -1.39 9.40 -7.34
N SER A 209 -1.73 10.33 -6.45
CA SER A 209 -1.61 11.77 -6.69
C SER A 209 -0.15 12.22 -6.80
N TYR A 210 0.75 11.71 -5.94
CA TYR A 210 2.19 11.97 -6.03
C TYR A 210 2.81 11.32 -7.28
N ALA A 211 2.38 10.13 -7.66
CA ALA A 211 2.82 9.47 -8.89
C ALA A 211 2.36 10.25 -10.13
N ALA A 212 1.14 10.76 -10.14
CA ALA A 212 0.65 11.63 -11.21
C ALA A 212 1.44 12.94 -11.30
N GLN A 213 1.79 13.57 -10.16
CA GLN A 213 2.68 14.73 -10.12
C GLN A 213 4.06 14.41 -10.72
N ALA A 214 4.66 13.28 -10.36
CA ALA A 214 5.94 12.83 -10.90
C ALA A 214 5.87 12.60 -12.41
N GLN A 215 4.83 11.92 -12.91
CA GLN A 215 4.61 11.73 -14.34
C GLN A 215 4.40 13.08 -15.07
N LYS A 216 3.73 14.06 -14.43
CA LYS A 216 3.57 15.40 -15.00
C LYS A 216 4.91 16.09 -15.18
N LEU A 217 5.80 16.00 -14.20
CA LEU A 217 7.12 16.63 -14.23
C LEU A 217 8.07 15.95 -15.22
N LEU A 218 7.96 14.65 -15.42
CA LEU A 218 8.72 13.89 -16.42
C LEU A 218 8.33 14.26 -17.86
N GLY A 219 7.07 14.61 -18.09
CA GLY A 219 6.54 14.96 -19.41
C GLY A 219 6.13 13.75 -20.25
N ALA A 220 5.37 14.03 -21.29
CA ALA A 220 4.70 13.03 -22.13
C ALA A 220 5.66 12.01 -22.74
N ASP A 221 6.76 12.46 -23.34
CA ASP A 221 7.68 11.61 -24.08
C ASP A 221 8.32 10.53 -23.18
N ILE A 222 8.79 10.95 -22.00
CA ILE A 222 9.40 10.02 -21.04
C ILE A 222 8.36 9.06 -20.49
N VAL A 223 7.19 9.56 -20.11
CA VAL A 223 6.15 8.72 -19.50
C VAL A 223 5.62 7.70 -20.51
N ASN A 224 5.28 8.13 -21.74
CA ASN A 224 4.77 7.23 -22.79
C ASN A 224 5.78 6.12 -23.13
N ALA A 225 7.08 6.45 -23.20
CA ALA A 225 8.14 5.47 -23.47
C ALA A 225 8.29 4.43 -22.33
N ASN A 226 7.76 4.72 -21.13
CA ASN A 226 7.88 3.89 -19.94
C ASN A 226 6.59 3.13 -19.55
N TYR A 227 5.64 3.05 -20.48
CA TYR A 227 4.52 2.12 -20.48
C TYR A 227 4.62 1.17 -21.69
N PRO A 228 5.52 0.16 -21.64
CA PRO A 228 5.94 -0.59 -22.82
C PRO A 228 4.87 -1.55 -23.38
N MET A 229 3.85 -1.91 -22.60
CA MET A 229 2.86 -2.93 -22.97
C MET A 229 1.44 -2.37 -23.08
N ASP A 230 1.10 -1.44 -22.21
CA ASP A 230 -0.24 -0.87 -22.09
C ASP A 230 -0.11 0.44 -21.28
N HIS A 231 -1.22 1.06 -20.95
CA HIS A 231 -1.24 2.30 -20.18
C HIS A 231 -1.22 2.13 -18.64
N THR A 232 -1.06 0.90 -18.14
CA THR A 232 -1.18 0.58 -16.70
C THR A 232 0.12 0.08 -16.09
N HIS A 233 0.87 -0.74 -16.84
CA HIS A 233 2.04 -1.44 -16.31
C HIS A 233 3.33 -0.73 -16.70
N SER A 234 4.01 -0.18 -15.70
CA SER A 234 5.21 0.64 -15.88
C SER A 234 6.48 -0.19 -16.14
N SER A 235 7.43 0.42 -16.84
CA SER A 235 8.80 -0.08 -16.94
C SER A 235 9.50 -0.07 -15.57
N PRO A 236 10.68 -0.71 -15.43
CA PRO A 236 11.51 -0.61 -14.24
C PRO A 236 11.82 0.84 -13.82
N PHE A 237 12.14 1.70 -14.78
CA PHE A 237 12.42 3.12 -14.52
C PHE A 237 11.22 3.84 -13.89
N LEU A 238 10.05 3.72 -14.50
CA LEU A 238 8.86 4.42 -13.99
C LEU A 238 8.35 3.79 -12.70
N ALA A 239 8.54 2.48 -12.49
CA ALA A 239 8.24 1.81 -11.23
C ALA A 239 9.11 2.34 -10.08
N ASP A 240 10.39 2.65 -10.33
CA ASP A 240 11.25 3.30 -9.34
C ASP A 240 10.78 4.73 -9.03
N VAL A 241 10.41 5.51 -10.05
CA VAL A 241 9.80 6.84 -9.85
C VAL A 241 8.53 6.76 -9.01
N HIS A 242 7.67 5.79 -9.26
CA HIS A 242 6.48 5.57 -8.44
C HIS A 242 6.84 5.18 -7.00
N SER A 243 7.86 4.36 -6.78
CA SER A 243 8.36 4.06 -5.43
C SER A 243 8.82 5.33 -4.70
N GLN A 244 9.53 6.20 -5.39
CA GLN A 244 9.96 7.49 -4.84
C GLN A 244 8.78 8.42 -4.57
N ALA A 245 7.73 8.37 -5.39
CA ALA A 245 6.49 9.12 -5.16
C ALA A 245 5.76 8.65 -3.88
N PHE A 246 5.74 7.33 -3.60
CA PHE A 246 5.23 6.80 -2.34
C PHE A 246 6.04 7.31 -1.14
N VAL A 247 7.36 7.31 -1.25
CA VAL A 247 8.27 7.82 -0.21
C VAL A 247 8.05 9.31 0.03
N LEU A 248 7.84 10.12 -1.03
CA LEU A 248 7.47 11.53 -0.88
C LEU A 248 6.15 11.68 -0.12
N GLY A 249 5.16 10.86 -0.44
CA GLY A 249 3.88 10.84 0.29
C GLY A 249 4.03 10.48 1.76
N LEU A 250 4.92 9.55 2.11
CA LEU A 250 5.26 9.24 3.51
C LEU A 250 5.92 10.42 4.22
N LYS A 251 6.86 11.09 3.58
CA LYS A 251 7.58 12.25 4.15
C LYS A 251 6.67 13.47 4.35
N CYS A 252 5.73 13.66 3.46
CA CYS A 252 4.76 14.76 3.52
C CYS A 252 3.55 14.45 4.40
N GLY A 253 3.36 13.18 4.78
CA GLY A 253 2.25 12.71 5.61
C GLY A 253 2.58 12.70 7.10
N THR A 254 1.71 12.03 7.86
CA THR A 254 1.81 11.93 9.33
C THR A 254 2.33 10.58 9.81
N SER A 255 2.59 9.64 8.90
CA SER A 255 3.02 8.29 9.28
C SER A 255 4.44 8.25 9.82
N PRO A 256 4.68 7.70 11.02
CA PRO A 256 6.02 7.48 11.57
C PRO A 256 6.91 6.57 10.71
N LEU A 257 6.33 5.79 9.79
CA LEU A 257 7.09 5.00 8.82
C LEU A 257 8.06 5.88 8.02
N GLY A 258 7.68 7.14 7.75
CA GLY A 258 8.54 8.13 7.11
C GLY A 258 9.87 8.39 7.82
N ASN A 259 9.94 8.18 9.13
CA ASN A 259 11.16 8.36 9.93
C ASN A 259 12.21 7.25 9.68
N LEU A 260 11.81 6.14 9.06
CA LEU A 260 12.73 5.04 8.73
C LEU A 260 13.42 5.23 7.36
N ILE A 261 13.05 6.29 6.60
CA ILE A 261 13.63 6.58 5.28
C ILE A 261 15.08 7.05 5.46
N VAL A 262 15.99 6.49 4.67
CA VAL A 262 17.41 6.86 4.71
C VAL A 262 17.67 8.20 4.01
N ASN A 263 18.73 8.91 4.44
CA ASN A 263 19.08 10.25 3.93
C ASN A 263 19.35 10.29 2.41
N ALA A 264 19.68 9.14 1.78
CA ALA A 264 19.91 9.06 0.32
C ALA A 264 18.67 9.50 -0.49
N THR A 265 17.47 9.40 0.10
CA THR A 265 16.22 9.83 -0.53
C THR A 265 15.78 11.24 -0.11
N ALA A 266 16.60 11.98 0.65
CA ALA A 266 16.27 13.31 1.15
C ALA A 266 16.02 14.37 0.04
N ARG A 267 16.53 14.13 -1.19
CA ARG A 267 16.38 15.04 -2.35
C ARG A 267 15.17 14.72 -3.23
N ILE A 268 14.36 13.76 -2.86
CA ILE A 268 13.18 13.32 -3.62
C ILE A 268 12.23 14.49 -3.94
N GLU A 269 11.98 15.38 -3.00
CA GLU A 269 11.10 16.53 -3.17
C GLU A 269 11.56 17.46 -4.31
N THR A 270 12.87 17.61 -4.51
CA THR A 270 13.41 18.43 -5.60
C THR A 270 13.13 17.82 -6.97
N ALA A 271 13.13 16.48 -7.06
CA ALA A 271 12.92 15.76 -8.32
C ALA A 271 11.45 15.50 -8.64
N LEU A 272 10.62 15.29 -7.61
CA LEU A 272 9.21 14.87 -7.76
C LEU A 272 8.18 15.97 -7.43
N GLY A 273 8.65 17.16 -7.09
CA GLY A 273 7.79 18.30 -6.73
C GLY A 273 7.50 18.41 -5.24
N PRO A 274 6.73 19.46 -4.84
CA PRO A 274 6.44 19.73 -3.44
C PRO A 274 5.45 18.73 -2.85
N CYS A 275 5.33 18.79 -1.52
CA CYS A 275 4.24 18.11 -0.82
C CYS A 275 2.88 18.60 -1.34
N LEU A 276 2.00 17.66 -1.63
CA LEU A 276 0.62 17.97 -2.01
C LEU A 276 -0.16 18.36 -0.76
N THR A 277 -0.97 19.40 -0.87
CA THR A 277 -1.95 19.72 0.16
C THR A 277 -3.02 18.63 0.18
N ALA A 278 -3.42 18.20 1.38
CA ALA A 278 -4.52 17.26 1.53
C ALA A 278 -5.74 17.78 0.76
N ASN A 279 -6.19 17.01 -0.22
CA ASN A 279 -7.33 17.40 -1.02
C ASN A 279 -8.60 17.12 -0.22
N ALA A 280 -9.23 18.17 0.32
CA ALA A 280 -10.48 18.06 1.06
C ALA A 280 -11.70 17.76 0.15
N THR A 281 -11.51 17.76 -1.16
CA THR A 281 -12.58 17.58 -2.14
C THR A 281 -12.23 16.48 -3.14
N ILE A 282 -12.37 15.24 -2.72
CA ILE A 282 -12.50 14.14 -3.67
C ILE A 282 -13.99 14.03 -4.00
N PRO A 283 -14.41 14.20 -5.25
CA PRO A 283 -15.81 14.03 -5.60
C PRO A 283 -16.23 12.59 -5.35
N ILE A 284 -17.36 12.44 -4.71
CA ILE A 284 -18.06 11.18 -4.52
C ILE A 284 -18.70 10.76 -5.84
#